data_3844345fef873145272946c365158140
#
_entry.id   3844345fef873145272946c365158140
#
_cell.length_a   1.000
_cell.length_b   1.000
_cell.length_c   1.000
_cell.angle_alpha   90.00
_cell.angle_beta   90.00
_cell.angle_gamma   90.00
#
_symmetry.space_group_name_H-M   'P 1'
#
loop_
_entity.id
_entity.type
_entity.pdbx_description
1 polymer ?
#
loop_
_entity_poly.entity_id
_entity_poly.type
_entity_poly.pdbx_seq_one_letter_code
_entity_poly.pdbx_strand_id
1 'polypeptide(L)' 'MLDLYILETCPYCKKVMNYMKGNGIKFHKFDTINNDNALKLLSIGGKDQVPFLYNEDTDDKIYDSERIIEYLKNLKQD' A
#
# COMPACT_ATOMS: atom_id res chain seq x y z
N MET A 1 -6.69 9.68 2.73
CA MET A 1 -5.46 9.12 3.35
C MET A 1 -5.09 7.81 2.67
N LEU A 2 -3.81 7.59 2.48
CA LEU A 2 -3.31 6.38 1.85
C LEU A 2 -3.04 5.31 2.90
N ASP A 3 -3.55 4.11 2.67
CA ASP A 3 -3.34 2.95 3.54
C ASP A 3 -2.48 1.93 2.80
N LEU A 4 -1.35 1.57 3.38
CA LEU A 4 -0.44 0.60 2.78
C LEU A 4 -0.39 -0.66 3.63
N TYR A 5 -0.78 -1.77 3.03
CA TYR A 5 -0.74 -3.10 3.67
C TYR A 5 0.53 -3.81 3.25
N ILE A 6 1.31 -4.25 4.23
CA ILE A 6 2.65 -4.79 4.01
C ILE A 6 2.94 -6.02 4.90
N LEU A 7 4.05 -6.68 4.58
CA LEU A 7 4.80 -7.54 5.50
C LEU A 7 6.20 -6.95 5.61
N GLU A 8 6.70 -6.81 6.82
CA GLU A 8 8.01 -6.20 7.06
C GLU A 8 9.15 -6.94 6.35
N THR A 9 9.00 -8.25 6.17
CA THR A 9 10.03 -9.07 5.52
C THR A 9 9.94 -9.10 4.01
N CYS A 10 8.90 -8.50 3.42
CA CYS A 10 8.69 -8.52 1.97
C CYS A 10 9.52 -7.44 1.27
N PRO A 11 10.45 -7.81 0.37
CA PRO A 11 11.28 -6.83 -0.33
C PRO A 11 10.47 -5.84 -1.16
N TYR A 12 9.39 -6.28 -1.78
CA TYR A 12 8.53 -5.42 -2.59
C TYR A 12 7.80 -4.39 -1.73
N CYS A 13 7.40 -4.80 -0.51
CA CYS A 13 6.81 -3.87 0.46
C CYS A 13 7.82 -2.81 0.88
N LYS A 14 9.06 -3.22 1.14
CA LYS A 14 10.14 -2.29 1.49
C LYS A 14 10.39 -1.28 0.38
N LYS A 15 10.35 -1.72 -0.86
CA LYS A 15 10.53 -0.86 -2.02
C LYS A 15 9.48 0.26 -2.05
N VAL A 16 8.22 -0.10 -1.85
CA VAL A 16 7.11 0.87 -1.83
C VAL A 16 7.25 1.84 -0.65
N MET A 17 7.52 1.30 0.54
CA MET A 17 7.69 2.14 1.72
C MET A 17 8.84 3.13 1.58
N ASN A 18 9.97 2.68 1.04
CA ASN A 18 11.12 3.55 0.80
C ASN A 18 10.79 4.64 -0.21
N TYR A 19 10.08 4.29 -1.26
CA TYR A 19 9.65 5.27 -2.25
C TYR A 19 8.76 6.35 -1.61
N MET A 20 7.78 5.93 -0.81
CA MET A 20 6.87 6.87 -0.16
C MET A 20 7.60 7.77 0.83
N LYS A 21 8.45 7.20 1.67
CA LYS A 21 9.24 7.97 2.65
C LYS A 21 10.19 8.94 1.95
N GLY A 22 10.87 8.48 0.91
CA GLY A 22 11.81 9.32 0.16
C GLY A 22 11.15 10.47 -0.58
N ASN A 23 9.86 10.38 -0.86
CA ASN A 23 9.10 11.42 -1.55
C ASN A 23 8.16 12.19 -0.64
N GLY A 24 8.28 12.00 0.69
CA GLY A 24 7.46 12.73 1.64
C GLY A 24 5.97 12.40 1.59
N ILE A 25 5.63 11.22 1.09
CA ILE A 25 4.24 10.78 0.99
C ILE A 25 3.82 10.16 2.31
N LYS A 26 2.78 10.70 2.92
CA LYS A 26 2.26 10.18 4.19
C LYS A 26 1.33 9.01 3.95
N PHE A 27 1.41 8.01 4.81
CA PHE A 27 0.55 6.85 4.72
C PHE A 27 0.39 6.17 6.07
N HIS A 28 -0.72 5.44 6.22
CA HIS A 28 -0.91 4.53 7.35
C HIS A 28 -0.37 3.17 6.96
N LYS A 29 0.50 2.61 7.80
CA LYS A 29 1.09 1.29 7.58
C LYS A 29 0.28 0.24 8.33
N PHE A 30 -0.17 -0.77 7.62
CA PHE A 30 -0.88 -1.92 8.19
C PHE A 30 -0.07 -3.18 7.94
N ASP A 31 0.58 -3.68 8.98
CA ASP A 31 1.38 -4.90 8.89
C ASP A 31 0.45 -6.11 8.95
N THR A 32 0.45 -6.91 7.90
CA THR A 32 -0.44 -8.06 7.76
C THR A 32 0.01 -9.29 8.56
N ILE A 33 1.11 -9.18 9.30
CA ILE A 33 1.42 -10.16 10.35
C ILE A 33 0.33 -10.12 11.41
N ASN A 34 -0.30 -8.98 11.60
CA ASN A 34 -1.48 -8.83 12.43
C ASN A 34 -2.68 -9.37 11.66
N ASN A 35 -3.37 -10.34 12.24
CA ASN A 35 -4.45 -11.06 11.58
C ASN A 35 -5.63 -10.15 11.20
N ASP A 36 -5.94 -9.16 12.02
CA ASP A 36 -7.02 -8.21 11.73
C ASP A 36 -6.70 -7.38 10.49
N ASN A 37 -5.43 -6.99 10.32
CA ASN A 37 -5.01 -6.25 9.13
C ASN A 37 -5.08 -7.13 7.88
N ALA A 38 -4.71 -8.40 8.00
CA ALA A 38 -4.79 -9.34 6.89
C ALA A 38 -6.25 -9.55 6.45
N LEU A 39 -7.16 -9.66 7.40
CA LEU A 39 -8.59 -9.80 7.11
C LEU A 39 -9.15 -8.54 6.47
N LYS A 40 -8.71 -7.37 6.91
CA LYS A 40 -9.13 -6.09 6.34
C LYS A 40 -8.65 -5.95 4.91
N LEU A 41 -7.39 -6.31 4.64
CA LEU A 41 -6.84 -6.33 3.28
C LEU A 41 -7.70 -7.20 2.36
N LEU A 42 -8.01 -8.41 2.81
CA LEU A 42 -8.80 -9.35 2.02
C LEU A 42 -10.20 -8.79 1.74
N SER A 43 -10.80 -8.17 2.74
CA SER A 43 -12.14 -7.59 2.63
C SER A 43 -12.19 -6.41 1.64
N ILE A 44 -11.15 -5.58 1.61
CA ILE A 44 -11.08 -4.41 0.72
C ILE A 44 -10.68 -4.82 -0.69
N GLY A 45 -9.60 -5.58 -0.80
CA GLY A 45 -8.99 -5.88 -2.09
C GLY A 45 -9.41 -7.19 -2.73
N GLY A 46 -9.88 -8.14 -1.94
CA GLY A 46 -10.29 -9.46 -2.43
C GLY A 46 -9.16 -10.46 -2.58
N LYS A 47 -7.91 -10.07 -2.33
CA LYS A 47 -6.74 -10.95 -2.42
C LYS A 47 -5.84 -10.76 -1.20
N ASP A 48 -5.31 -11.86 -0.69
CA ASP A 48 -4.33 -11.83 0.38
C ASP A 48 -2.93 -11.69 -0.23
N GLN A 49 -2.63 -10.49 -0.71
CA GLN A 49 -1.36 -10.20 -1.39
C GLN A 49 -0.84 -8.83 -0.96
N VAL A 50 0.45 -8.75 -0.67
CA VAL A 50 1.12 -7.50 -0.32
C VAL A 50 2.27 -7.23 -1.28
N PRO A 51 2.65 -5.97 -1.51
CA PRO A 51 2.04 -4.76 -0.97
C PRO A 51 0.69 -4.45 -1.62
N PHE A 52 -0.18 -3.79 -0.87
CA PHE A 52 -1.49 -3.34 -1.34
C PHE A 52 -1.72 -1.91 -0.87
N LEU A 53 -2.05 -1.02 -1.79
CA LEU A 53 -2.35 0.37 -1.49
C LEU A 53 -3.85 0.62 -1.65
N TYR A 54 -4.44 1.22 -0.64
CA TYR A 54 -5.82 1.66 -0.68
C TYR A 54 -5.89 3.16 -0.44
N ASN A 55 -6.51 3.90 -1.36
CA ASN A 55 -6.73 5.32 -1.19
C ASN A 55 -8.15 5.54 -0.70
N GLU A 56 -8.29 5.94 0.56
CA GLU A 56 -9.60 6.14 1.18
C GLU A 56 -10.42 7.24 0.51
N ASP A 57 -9.73 8.23 -0.06
CA ASP A 57 -10.41 9.39 -0.65
C ASP A 57 -11.06 9.06 -1.99
N THR A 58 -10.46 8.16 -2.76
CA THR A 58 -10.90 7.82 -4.11
C THR A 58 -11.42 6.39 -4.24
N ASP A 59 -11.25 5.57 -3.20
CA ASP A 59 -11.56 4.14 -3.22
C ASP A 59 -10.70 3.35 -4.22
N ASP A 60 -9.53 3.89 -4.59
CA ASP A 60 -8.59 3.17 -5.47
C ASP A 60 -7.91 2.04 -4.72
N LYS A 61 -7.76 0.90 -5.38
CA LYS A 61 -7.19 -0.32 -4.83
C LYS A 61 -6.11 -0.81 -5.78
N ILE A 62 -4.86 -0.81 -5.34
CA ILE A 62 -3.74 -1.13 -6.22
C ILE A 62 -2.87 -2.22 -5.57
N TYR A 63 -2.67 -3.31 -6.29
CA TYR A 63 -1.72 -4.37 -5.95
C TYR A 63 -0.45 -4.18 -6.77
N ASP A 64 0.63 -4.85 -6.36
CA ASP A 64 1.90 -4.89 -7.06
C ASP A 64 2.72 -3.61 -6.86
N SER A 65 3.98 -3.80 -6.45
CA SER A 65 4.86 -2.68 -6.08
C SER A 65 5.05 -1.67 -7.21
N GLU A 66 5.25 -2.14 -8.44
CA GLU A 66 5.49 -1.24 -9.58
C GLU A 66 4.24 -0.44 -9.93
N ARG A 67 3.06 -1.07 -9.86
CA ARG A 67 1.81 -0.39 -10.13
C ARG A 67 1.48 0.63 -9.04
N ILE A 68 1.80 0.31 -7.80
CA ILE A 68 1.63 1.24 -6.68
C ILE A 68 2.51 2.46 -6.88
N ILE A 69 3.78 2.27 -7.20
CA ILE A 69 4.71 3.38 -7.41
C ILE A 69 4.27 4.24 -8.59
N GLU A 70 3.82 3.63 -9.68
CA GLU A 70 3.31 4.38 -10.83
C GLU A 70 2.07 5.21 -10.46
N TYR A 71 1.16 4.62 -9.71
CA TYR A 71 -0.01 5.32 -9.19
C TYR A 71 0.39 6.54 -8.36
N LEU A 72 1.36 6.37 -7.47
CA LEU A 72 1.83 7.43 -6.60
C LEU A 72 2.52 8.56 -7.38
N LYS A 73 3.27 8.22 -8.42
CA LYS A 73 3.88 9.23 -9.31
C LYS A 73 2.83 10.11 -9.95
N ASN A 74 1.77 9.51 -10.45
CA ASN A 74 0.68 10.26 -11.09
C ASN A 74 -0.10 11.09 -10.08
N LEU A 75 -0.30 10.57 -8.89
CA LEU A 75 -0.99 11.28 -7.81
C LEU A 75 -0.23 12.53 -7.39
N LYS A 76 1.09 12.49 -7.40
CA LYS A 76 1.95 13.60 -6.99
C LYS A 76 1.96 14.75 -8.00
N GLN A 77 1.53 14.51 -9.21
CA GLN A 77 1.58 15.54 -10.27
C GLN A 77 0.42 16.53 -10.19
N ASP A 78 -0.50 16.35 -9.28
CA ASP A 78 -1.62 17.26 -9.08
C ASP A 78 -1.22 18.50 -8.23
#